data_be27e02568c028d737014b79d853e1a9
#
_entry.id   be27e02568c028d737014b79d853e1a9
#
_cell.length_a   1.000
_cell.length_b   1.000
_cell.length_c   1.000
_cell.angle_alpha   90.00
_cell.angle_beta   90.00
_cell.angle_gamma   90.00
#
_symmetry.space_group_name_H-M   'P 1'
#
loop_
_entity.id
_entity.type
_entity.pdbx_description
1 polymer ?
#
loop_
_entity_poly.entity_id
_entity_poly.type
_entity_poly.pdbx_seq_one_letter_code
_entity_poly.pdbx_strand_id
1 'polypeptide(L)'
;MSFWAPADGITTTPYQWFLVGAGATIKDMYAKAMAAENWHYAGVAKVLLAYGYMLMTDLYGEMPYTQGLSESAIPEYDNGKTIYLGCLKDIDEAIDLLSRSIDTNKMPSLAVGDFWNNGDVNKWSKLANLLKARWINKLIKKGEGSYLEGKYDRQAILDCLSKAMTSNADNTVINHTDDNGTTHDDLGWNEPVDYSPLFSVCGMNSGYMATKMLYDNLTNFDGLGVEDPRADHILPWAKSKKSDAAPKEIKWNANGTWRRTLGVDMSSNIFSTGGPLRASYGSDDAAAKKGIRNGDFFWINSSSADRLGDTVYVESTSTSKGYHAKSSLIYRRNNNKEGSEESGSFYSRVSAPTYVGTYAEACFIKAEVLFNNGDKAGAYDAYKEGIKASIELMNEKLKVWVNEDASLASCPSFTPIAQADIDNFLANGIGSSGDLTLGRILTQKRIALLFSVEIWNDMRRYDFNRSLFLGWNIAAYHDVNAAASEAIPAGQYFRRWRQCSHELNYNTDNLQAIGNQVPGADMSYVRETDGKNCWNLKPDVWTINVWWDSDQQ
;
A
#
# COMPACT_ATOMS: atom_id res chain seq x y z
N MET A 1 -5.64 -10.05 -5.95
CA MET A 1 -6.78 -10.17 -6.89
C MET A 1 -6.43 -11.19 -7.94
N SER A 2 -7.02 -12.35 -7.85
CA SER A 2 -6.91 -13.34 -8.92
C SER A 2 -7.68 -12.81 -10.11
N PHE A 3 -7.04 -12.76 -11.28
CA PHE A 3 -7.67 -12.49 -12.58
C PHE A 3 -8.07 -11.05 -12.88
N TRP A 4 -7.54 -10.06 -12.17
CA TRP A 4 -7.84 -8.66 -12.45
C TRP A 4 -9.36 -8.37 -12.49
N ALA A 5 -10.13 -9.15 -11.75
CA ALA A 5 -11.56 -8.93 -11.61
C ALA A 5 -11.80 -8.03 -10.40
N PRO A 6 -12.25 -6.80 -10.59
CA PRO A 6 -12.62 -5.93 -9.50
C PRO A 6 -13.88 -6.45 -8.79
N ALA A 7 -13.99 -6.15 -7.51
CA ALA A 7 -15.16 -6.47 -6.71
C ALA A 7 -15.86 -5.18 -6.26
N ASP A 8 -17.08 -4.95 -6.69
CA ASP A 8 -17.85 -3.75 -6.32
C ASP A 8 -18.06 -3.62 -4.81
N GLY A 9 -18.10 -4.73 -4.08
CA GLY A 9 -18.28 -4.73 -2.63
C GLY A 9 -17.20 -4.00 -1.85
N ILE A 10 -15.96 -3.93 -2.36
CA ILE A 10 -14.87 -3.24 -1.66
C ILE A 10 -14.93 -1.72 -1.84
N THR A 11 -15.65 -1.20 -2.82
CA THR A 11 -15.68 0.24 -3.13
C THR A 11 -16.53 1.04 -2.15
N THR A 12 -17.40 0.41 -1.40
CA THR A 12 -18.29 1.09 -0.44
C THR A 12 -17.58 1.48 0.85
N THR A 13 -16.69 0.64 1.33
CA THR A 13 -16.08 0.79 2.66
C THR A 13 -15.29 2.09 2.85
N PRO A 14 -14.35 2.50 1.97
CA PRO A 14 -13.66 3.78 2.13
C PRO A 14 -14.60 4.98 2.07
N TYR A 15 -15.63 4.91 1.24
CA TYR A 15 -16.66 5.95 1.15
C TYR A 15 -17.38 6.15 2.47
N GLN A 16 -17.84 5.05 3.08
CA GLN A 16 -18.53 5.08 4.38
C GLN A 16 -17.60 5.57 5.49
N TRP A 17 -16.39 5.06 5.56
CA TRP A 17 -15.45 5.43 6.62
C TRP A 17 -15.05 6.89 6.57
N PHE A 18 -14.84 7.44 5.38
CA PHE A 18 -14.44 8.83 5.26
C PHE A 18 -15.63 9.79 5.27
N LEU A 19 -16.58 9.68 4.33
CA LEU A 19 -17.64 10.69 4.20
C LEU A 19 -18.69 10.58 5.30
N VAL A 20 -19.06 9.37 5.72
CA VAL A 20 -20.08 9.18 6.77
C VAL A 20 -19.45 9.15 8.16
N GLY A 21 -18.30 8.50 8.32
CA GLY A 21 -17.65 8.33 9.62
C GLY A 21 -16.81 9.54 10.03
N ALA A 22 -15.63 9.69 9.43
CA ALA A 22 -14.63 10.64 9.91
C ALA A 22 -14.85 12.08 9.43
N GLY A 23 -15.18 12.27 8.15
CA GLY A 23 -15.13 13.58 7.51
C GLY A 23 -16.05 14.62 8.13
N ALA A 24 -17.29 14.26 8.43
CA ALA A 24 -18.24 15.19 9.05
C ALA A 24 -17.78 15.65 10.44
N THR A 25 -17.24 14.72 11.24
CA THR A 25 -16.68 15.02 12.57
C THR A 25 -15.43 15.91 12.47
N ILE A 26 -14.55 15.65 11.52
CA ILE A 26 -13.35 16.46 11.31
C ILE A 26 -13.72 17.87 10.82
N LYS A 27 -14.73 17.99 9.94
CA LYS A 27 -15.25 19.29 9.50
C LYS A 27 -15.82 20.11 10.68
N ASP A 28 -16.58 19.48 11.56
CA ASP A 28 -17.11 20.11 12.78
C ASP A 28 -15.96 20.51 13.72
N MET A 29 -14.96 19.65 13.91
CA MET A 29 -13.76 19.96 14.68
C MET A 29 -13.05 21.21 14.13
N TYR A 30 -12.87 21.29 12.80
CA TYR A 30 -12.29 22.48 12.17
C TYR A 30 -13.09 23.75 12.48
N ALA A 31 -14.41 23.72 12.30
CA ALA A 31 -15.24 24.89 12.53
C ALA A 31 -15.18 25.37 14.00
N LYS A 32 -15.24 24.44 14.96
CA LYS A 32 -15.13 24.73 16.39
C LYS A 32 -13.75 25.25 16.78
N ALA A 33 -12.68 24.64 16.23
CA ALA A 33 -11.32 25.07 16.47
C ALA A 33 -11.05 26.49 15.94
N MET A 34 -11.54 26.81 14.73
CA MET A 34 -11.43 28.15 14.16
C MET A 34 -12.18 29.18 15.01
N ALA A 35 -13.40 28.89 15.46
CA ALA A 35 -14.20 29.77 16.32
C ALA A 35 -13.53 30.02 17.69
N ALA A 36 -12.77 29.05 18.19
CA ALA A 36 -12.04 29.15 19.44
C ALA A 36 -10.60 29.66 19.28
N GLU A 37 -10.17 30.00 18.06
CA GLU A 37 -8.78 30.39 17.73
C GLU A 37 -7.75 29.31 18.13
N ASN A 38 -8.19 28.03 18.18
CA ASN A 38 -7.31 26.90 18.40
C ASN A 38 -6.69 26.43 17.08
N TRP A 39 -5.70 27.18 16.63
CA TRP A 39 -5.08 27.02 15.31
C TRP A 39 -4.46 25.64 15.09
N HIS A 40 -3.94 25.01 16.15
CA HIS A 40 -3.32 23.68 16.02
C HIS A 40 -4.36 22.59 15.73
N TYR A 41 -5.51 22.60 16.42
CA TYR A 41 -6.61 21.68 16.10
C TYR A 41 -7.20 21.96 14.70
N ALA A 42 -7.33 23.24 14.33
CA ALA A 42 -7.78 23.62 13.00
C ALA A 42 -6.82 23.14 11.91
N GLY A 43 -5.52 23.30 12.14
CA GLY A 43 -4.48 22.82 11.22
C GLY A 43 -4.49 21.31 11.05
N VAL A 44 -4.59 20.56 12.15
CA VAL A 44 -4.72 19.08 12.12
C VAL A 44 -5.98 18.65 11.38
N ALA A 45 -7.13 19.30 11.64
CA ALA A 45 -8.37 19.01 10.93
C ALA A 45 -8.22 19.19 9.41
N LYS A 46 -7.54 20.26 8.97
CA LYS A 46 -7.24 20.49 7.54
C LYS A 46 -6.33 19.43 6.96
N VAL A 47 -5.28 19.01 7.67
CA VAL A 47 -4.42 17.88 7.22
C VAL A 47 -5.25 16.63 7.01
N LEU A 48 -6.11 16.28 7.97
CA LEU A 48 -6.91 15.05 7.90
C LEU A 48 -7.96 15.11 6.79
N LEU A 49 -8.64 16.24 6.60
CA LEU A 49 -9.61 16.43 5.50
C LEU A 49 -8.92 16.33 4.14
N ALA A 50 -7.81 17.07 3.97
CA ALA A 50 -7.05 17.03 2.72
C ALA A 50 -6.50 15.62 2.42
N TYR A 51 -5.98 14.92 3.44
CA TYR A 51 -5.50 13.54 3.29
C TYR A 51 -6.63 12.59 2.88
N GLY A 52 -7.78 12.68 3.54
CA GLY A 52 -8.94 11.84 3.22
C GLY A 52 -9.45 12.08 1.80
N TYR A 53 -9.69 13.34 1.41
CA TYR A 53 -10.13 13.66 0.05
C TYR A 53 -9.10 13.30 -1.02
N MET A 54 -7.79 13.50 -0.75
CA MET A 54 -6.75 13.09 -1.68
C MET A 54 -6.74 11.57 -1.89
N LEU A 55 -6.86 10.79 -0.82
CA LEU A 55 -6.97 9.34 -0.91
C LEU A 55 -8.22 8.93 -1.70
N MET A 56 -9.35 9.57 -1.43
CA MET A 56 -10.60 9.28 -2.12
C MET A 56 -10.52 9.62 -3.62
N THR A 57 -9.93 10.76 -4.00
CA THR A 57 -9.74 11.10 -5.41
C THR A 57 -8.69 10.21 -6.09
N ASP A 58 -7.70 9.70 -5.35
CA ASP A 58 -6.79 8.68 -5.86
C ASP A 58 -7.52 7.38 -6.22
N LEU A 59 -8.53 7.00 -5.44
CA LEU A 59 -9.31 5.79 -5.68
C LEU A 59 -10.38 6.00 -6.76
N TYR A 60 -11.23 6.99 -6.60
CA TYR A 60 -12.46 7.14 -7.39
C TYR A 60 -12.39 8.21 -8.49
N GLY A 61 -11.45 9.15 -8.40
CA GLY A 61 -11.37 10.32 -9.26
C GLY A 61 -12.33 11.41 -8.82
N GLU A 62 -13.44 11.55 -9.51
CA GLU A 62 -14.50 12.52 -9.26
C GLU A 62 -15.36 12.11 -8.06
N MET A 63 -15.74 13.08 -7.22
CA MET A 63 -16.60 12.85 -6.07
C MET A 63 -17.19 14.17 -5.57
N PRO A 64 -18.21 14.15 -4.71
CA PRO A 64 -18.66 15.34 -4.00
C PRO A 64 -17.54 15.90 -3.09
N TYR A 65 -17.10 17.13 -3.36
CA TYR A 65 -16.09 17.84 -2.59
C TYR A 65 -16.61 19.18 -2.07
N THR A 66 -17.00 20.09 -2.95
CA THR A 66 -17.52 21.42 -2.56
C THR A 66 -18.84 21.31 -1.81
N GLN A 67 -19.70 20.39 -2.23
CA GLN A 67 -20.93 20.00 -1.52
C GLN A 67 -20.72 18.75 -0.66
N GLY A 68 -19.55 18.18 -0.63
CA GLY A 68 -19.20 17.06 0.22
C GLY A 68 -19.31 17.44 1.70
N LEU A 69 -19.72 16.49 2.53
CA LEU A 69 -19.91 16.71 3.97
C LEU A 69 -20.88 17.87 4.28
N SER A 70 -21.84 18.14 3.40
CA SER A 70 -22.94 19.08 3.59
C SER A 70 -24.21 18.35 4.01
N GLU A 71 -25.30 19.10 4.20
CA GLU A 71 -26.62 18.54 4.50
C GLU A 71 -27.34 18.01 3.24
N SER A 72 -26.75 18.14 2.05
CA SER A 72 -27.36 17.66 0.81
C SER A 72 -27.38 16.13 0.78
N ALA A 73 -28.54 15.54 0.57
CA ALA A 73 -28.71 14.10 0.39
C ALA A 73 -28.19 13.61 -0.99
N ILE A 74 -28.10 14.52 -1.97
CA ILE A 74 -27.65 14.25 -3.34
C ILE A 74 -26.66 15.35 -3.77
N PRO A 75 -25.45 15.38 -3.19
CA PRO A 75 -24.48 16.42 -3.49
C PRO A 75 -23.98 16.34 -4.94
N GLU A 76 -23.70 17.48 -5.54
CA GLU A 76 -23.07 17.56 -6.85
C GLU A 76 -21.63 17.04 -6.82
N TYR A 77 -21.19 16.48 -7.93
CA TYR A 77 -19.83 16.00 -8.11
C TYR A 77 -18.90 17.13 -8.56
N ASP A 78 -17.70 17.13 -8.02
CA ASP A 78 -16.58 17.93 -8.51
C ASP A 78 -15.66 17.08 -9.38
N ASN A 79 -15.03 17.72 -10.38
CA ASN A 79 -14.01 17.05 -11.18
C ASN A 79 -12.70 16.86 -10.40
N GLY A 80 -11.88 15.90 -10.84
CA GLY A 80 -10.63 15.55 -10.16
C GLY A 80 -9.65 16.74 -10.00
N LYS A 81 -9.62 17.69 -10.94
CA LYS A 81 -8.78 18.91 -10.82
C LYS A 81 -9.23 19.80 -9.66
N THR A 82 -10.52 20.06 -9.56
CA THR A 82 -11.09 20.88 -8.48
C THR A 82 -10.77 20.28 -7.11
N ILE A 83 -10.96 18.97 -6.95
CA ILE A 83 -10.67 18.27 -5.69
C ILE A 83 -9.17 18.35 -5.39
N TYR A 84 -8.34 18.02 -6.36
CA TYR A 84 -6.88 17.97 -6.18
C TYR A 84 -6.29 19.33 -5.77
N LEU A 85 -6.66 20.39 -6.47
CA LEU A 85 -6.22 21.76 -6.14
C LEU A 85 -6.80 22.23 -4.82
N GLY A 86 -8.03 21.81 -4.49
CA GLY A 86 -8.64 22.06 -3.20
C GLY A 86 -7.83 21.42 -2.06
N CYS A 87 -7.43 20.16 -2.20
CA CYS A 87 -6.58 19.48 -1.22
C CYS A 87 -5.20 20.15 -1.06
N LEU A 88 -4.58 20.61 -2.16
CA LEU A 88 -3.31 21.35 -2.10
C LEU A 88 -3.47 22.71 -1.37
N LYS A 89 -4.59 23.39 -1.59
CA LYS A 89 -4.91 24.62 -0.86
C LYS A 89 -5.17 24.35 0.63
N ASP A 90 -5.90 23.28 0.94
CA ASP A 90 -6.19 22.91 2.33
C ASP A 90 -4.91 22.54 3.10
N ILE A 91 -3.94 21.88 2.46
CA ILE A 91 -2.66 21.57 3.10
C ILE A 91 -1.80 22.84 3.29
N ASP A 92 -1.87 23.81 2.40
CA ASP A 92 -1.21 25.12 2.57
C ASP A 92 -1.79 25.89 3.75
N GLU A 93 -3.11 25.90 3.87
CA GLU A 93 -3.81 26.47 5.02
C GLU A 93 -3.44 25.75 6.32
N ALA A 94 -3.36 24.41 6.29
CA ALA A 94 -2.94 23.62 7.44
C ALA A 94 -1.53 23.99 7.93
N ILE A 95 -0.57 24.14 7.01
CA ILE A 95 0.81 24.53 7.34
C ILE A 95 0.84 25.92 7.98
N ASP A 96 0.06 26.87 7.47
CA ASP A 96 -0.07 28.20 8.07
C ASP A 96 -0.65 28.14 9.48
N LEU A 97 -1.79 27.43 9.65
CA LEU A 97 -2.45 27.26 10.95
C LEU A 97 -1.55 26.61 11.99
N LEU A 98 -0.85 25.53 11.62
CA LEU A 98 0.09 24.83 12.51
C LEU A 98 1.28 25.70 12.92
N SER A 99 1.63 26.73 12.14
CA SER A 99 2.72 27.66 12.47
C SER A 99 2.33 28.75 13.46
N ARG A 100 1.03 28.95 13.70
CA ARG A 100 0.52 30.01 14.57
C ARG A 100 0.67 29.65 16.04
N SER A 101 0.89 30.64 16.88
CA SER A 101 0.89 30.49 18.33
C SER A 101 -0.53 30.35 18.89
N ILE A 102 -0.71 29.53 19.91
CA ILE A 102 -1.95 29.40 20.67
C ILE A 102 -1.72 29.80 22.14
N ASP A 103 -2.77 30.22 22.83
CA ASP A 103 -2.73 30.43 24.28
C ASP A 103 -2.98 29.08 24.97
N THR A 104 -1.90 28.42 25.39
CA THR A 104 -1.95 27.10 26.05
C THR A 104 -2.69 27.10 27.38
N ASN A 105 -2.95 28.26 27.98
CA ASN A 105 -3.76 28.36 29.20
C ASN A 105 -5.27 28.34 28.92
N LYS A 106 -5.67 28.65 27.70
CA LYS A 106 -7.08 28.72 27.29
C LYS A 106 -7.52 27.55 26.44
N MET A 107 -6.58 26.88 25.78
CA MET A 107 -6.87 25.87 24.80
C MET A 107 -6.45 24.48 25.31
N PRO A 108 -7.26 23.44 25.06
CA PRO A 108 -6.84 22.08 25.39
C PRO A 108 -5.59 21.69 24.59
N SER A 109 -4.75 20.88 25.21
CA SER A 109 -3.57 20.31 24.51
C SER A 109 -4.03 19.38 23.38
N LEU A 110 -3.36 19.49 22.24
CA LEU A 110 -3.57 18.58 21.12
C LEU A 110 -3.30 17.11 21.50
N ALA A 111 -2.44 16.86 22.48
CA ALA A 111 -2.11 15.53 22.99
C ALA A 111 -3.29 14.77 23.61
N VAL A 112 -4.38 15.45 23.96
CA VAL A 112 -5.57 14.80 24.58
C VAL A 112 -6.26 13.83 23.61
N GLY A 113 -6.20 14.09 22.29
CA GLY A 113 -6.87 13.26 21.29
C GLY A 113 -6.03 12.89 20.09
N ASP A 114 -4.74 13.21 20.10
CA ASP A 114 -3.83 12.94 18.99
C ASP A 114 -3.00 11.68 19.25
N PHE A 115 -3.44 10.59 18.66
CA PHE A 115 -2.76 9.29 18.73
C PHE A 115 -1.74 9.06 17.62
N TRP A 116 -1.67 9.95 16.62
CA TRP A 116 -0.71 9.84 15.53
C TRP A 116 0.66 10.44 15.91
N ASN A 117 0.63 11.62 16.51
CA ASN A 117 1.83 12.38 16.83
C ASN A 117 1.92 12.80 18.31
N ASN A 118 1.00 12.31 19.17
CA ASN A 118 0.97 12.61 20.63
C ASN A 118 0.95 14.13 20.94
N GLY A 119 0.28 14.91 20.10
CA GLY A 119 0.18 16.36 20.25
C GLY A 119 1.39 17.15 19.79
N ASP A 120 2.36 16.53 19.14
CA ASP A 120 3.53 17.22 18.60
C ASP A 120 3.16 17.95 17.29
N VAL A 121 2.97 19.27 17.43
CA VAL A 121 2.62 20.17 16.31
C VAL A 121 3.72 20.20 15.25
N ASN A 122 4.98 20.03 15.63
CA ASN A 122 6.09 20.00 14.66
C ASN A 122 6.00 18.76 13.77
N LYS A 123 5.65 17.60 14.34
CA LYS A 123 5.42 16.39 13.54
C LYS A 123 4.24 16.55 12.59
N TRP A 124 3.16 17.19 13.01
CA TRP A 124 2.04 17.51 12.13
C TRP A 124 2.44 18.45 10.99
N SER A 125 3.24 19.50 11.28
CA SER A 125 3.78 20.39 10.26
C SER A 125 4.70 19.65 9.28
N LYS A 126 5.56 18.76 9.76
CA LYS A 126 6.42 17.92 8.92
C LYS A 126 5.61 16.97 8.05
N LEU A 127 4.57 16.33 8.61
CA LEU A 127 3.64 15.50 7.85
C LEU A 127 2.95 16.30 6.75
N ALA A 128 2.42 17.48 7.05
CA ALA A 128 1.76 18.35 6.08
C ALA A 128 2.69 18.70 4.90
N ASN A 129 3.95 19.02 5.19
CA ASN A 129 4.95 19.28 4.15
C ASN A 129 5.28 18.03 3.32
N LEU A 130 5.39 16.84 3.93
CA LEU A 130 5.59 15.60 3.20
C LEU A 130 4.40 15.28 2.29
N LEU A 131 3.17 15.40 2.80
CA LEU A 131 1.96 15.17 2.01
C LEU A 131 1.89 16.11 0.81
N LYS A 132 2.18 17.40 1.01
CA LYS A 132 2.25 18.37 -0.08
C LYS A 132 3.29 17.97 -1.13
N ALA A 133 4.50 17.61 -0.72
CA ALA A 133 5.55 17.14 -1.63
C ALA A 133 5.11 15.88 -2.40
N ARG A 134 4.52 14.89 -1.71
CA ARG A 134 3.96 13.66 -2.30
C ARG A 134 2.95 13.98 -3.39
N TRP A 135 2.01 14.88 -3.11
CA TRP A 135 0.94 15.23 -4.04
C TRP A 135 1.46 16.03 -5.23
N ILE A 136 2.33 17.01 -5.04
CA ILE A 136 2.93 17.74 -6.18
C ILE A 136 3.76 16.75 -7.04
N ASN A 137 4.47 15.80 -6.44
CA ASN A 137 5.25 14.80 -7.18
C ASN A 137 4.38 13.86 -8.04
N LYS A 138 3.12 13.61 -7.65
CA LYS A 138 2.18 12.85 -8.48
C LYS A 138 1.84 13.54 -9.81
N LEU A 139 1.97 14.87 -9.89
CA LEU A 139 1.61 15.65 -11.08
C LEU A 139 2.63 15.58 -12.22
N ILE A 140 3.58 14.67 -12.20
CA ILE A 140 4.67 14.57 -13.19
C ILE A 140 4.17 14.54 -14.64
N LYS A 141 2.98 13.96 -14.91
CA LYS A 141 2.36 13.96 -16.24
C LYS A 141 1.80 15.29 -16.68
N LYS A 142 1.58 16.22 -15.74
CA LYS A 142 1.00 17.55 -16.04
C LYS A 142 2.01 18.55 -16.59
N GLY A 143 3.28 18.13 -16.73
CA GLY A 143 4.37 18.99 -17.15
C GLY A 143 4.79 19.99 -16.06
N GLU A 144 5.94 20.62 -16.27
CA GLU A 144 6.52 21.57 -15.32
C GLU A 144 5.72 22.87 -15.23
N GLY A 145 5.61 23.39 -14.02
CA GLY A 145 4.94 24.65 -13.74
C GLY A 145 4.48 24.76 -12.30
N SER A 146 3.70 25.77 -11.98
CA SER A 146 3.21 25.99 -10.62
C SER A 146 2.20 24.90 -10.18
N TYR A 147 2.38 24.36 -8.99
CA TYR A 147 1.42 23.42 -8.40
C TYR A 147 0.04 24.06 -8.18
N LEU A 148 -0.03 25.37 -8.00
CA LEU A 148 -1.28 26.12 -7.88
C LEU A 148 -2.13 26.08 -9.17
N GLU A 149 -1.50 25.78 -10.30
CA GLU A 149 -2.15 25.56 -11.59
C GLU A 149 -2.38 24.09 -11.90
N GLY A 150 -2.00 23.20 -10.97
CA GLY A 150 -2.09 21.75 -11.14
C GLY A 150 -0.96 21.16 -11.97
N LYS A 151 0.23 21.73 -11.90
CA LYS A 151 1.42 21.26 -12.61
C LYS A 151 2.48 20.71 -11.66
N TYR A 152 3.44 20.00 -12.23
CA TYR A 152 4.59 19.49 -11.51
C TYR A 152 5.55 20.62 -11.15
N ASP A 153 5.66 20.93 -9.87
CA ASP A 153 6.48 22.04 -9.35
C ASP A 153 7.66 21.47 -8.57
N ARG A 154 8.76 21.28 -9.28
CA ARG A 154 9.99 20.70 -8.72
C ARG A 154 10.52 21.47 -7.53
N GLN A 155 10.55 22.80 -7.64
CA GLN A 155 11.08 23.63 -6.56
C GLN A 155 10.20 23.56 -5.32
N ALA A 156 8.88 23.62 -5.50
CA ALA A 156 7.95 23.49 -4.38
C ALA A 156 8.07 22.12 -3.68
N ILE A 157 8.33 21.02 -4.44
CA ILE A 157 8.59 19.71 -3.84
C ILE A 157 9.83 19.78 -2.95
N LEU A 158 10.96 20.28 -3.46
CA LEU A 158 12.22 20.36 -2.70
C LEU A 158 12.09 21.27 -1.48
N ASP A 159 11.39 22.39 -1.60
CA ASP A 159 11.12 23.29 -0.48
C ASP A 159 10.27 22.63 0.61
N CYS A 160 9.26 21.87 0.23
CA CYS A 160 8.46 21.06 1.18
C CYS A 160 9.30 20.00 1.84
N LEU A 161 10.11 19.23 1.08
CA LEU A 161 10.97 18.19 1.63
C LEU A 161 12.02 18.73 2.60
N SER A 162 12.47 19.96 2.43
CA SER A 162 13.37 20.64 3.37
C SER A 162 12.74 20.90 4.74
N LYS A 163 11.41 20.93 4.81
CA LYS A 163 10.59 21.18 6.02
C LYS A 163 9.84 19.91 6.50
N ALA A 164 9.95 18.82 5.76
CA ALA A 164 9.36 17.53 6.11
C ALA A 164 10.24 16.77 7.14
N MET A 165 10.06 15.45 7.23
CA MET A 165 10.84 14.59 8.11
C MET A 165 12.34 14.66 7.76
N THR A 166 13.19 14.76 8.77
CA THR A 166 14.65 14.77 8.65
C THR A 166 15.31 13.56 9.33
N SER A 167 14.53 12.77 10.03
CA SER A 167 14.92 11.51 10.66
C SER A 167 13.70 10.64 10.96
N ASN A 168 13.94 9.39 11.34
CA ASN A 168 12.85 8.48 11.77
C ASN A 168 12.10 8.97 13.02
N ALA A 169 12.72 9.80 13.84
CA ALA A 169 12.07 10.41 15.01
C ALA A 169 10.90 11.35 14.62
N ASP A 170 10.90 11.84 13.40
CA ASP A 170 9.88 12.75 12.86
C ASP A 170 8.67 12.02 12.23
N ASN A 171 8.77 10.70 12.08
CA ASN A 171 7.74 9.92 11.39
C ASN A 171 6.38 10.04 12.07
N THR A 172 5.33 10.08 11.27
CA THR A 172 3.95 9.90 11.73
C THR A 172 3.57 8.44 11.59
N VAL A 173 3.35 7.80 12.74
CA VAL A 173 3.11 6.36 12.84
C VAL A 173 1.92 6.09 13.74
N ILE A 174 0.96 5.31 13.25
CA ILE A 174 -0.12 4.78 14.07
C ILE A 174 0.38 3.47 14.68
N ASN A 175 0.55 3.46 15.99
CA ASN A 175 0.93 2.27 16.72
C ASN A 175 -0.30 1.44 17.03
N HIS A 176 -0.20 0.13 16.81
CA HIS A 176 -1.23 -0.83 17.11
C HIS A 176 -0.80 -1.70 18.28
N THR A 177 -1.77 -2.26 19.00
CA THR A 177 -1.50 -3.13 20.15
C THR A 177 -1.76 -4.59 19.77
N ASP A 178 -1.18 -5.51 20.50
CA ASP A 178 -1.50 -6.94 20.45
C ASP A 178 -2.36 -7.36 21.65
N ASP A 179 -2.83 -6.42 22.41
CA ASP A 179 -3.80 -6.69 23.45
C ASP A 179 -5.14 -7.05 22.82
N ASN A 180 -5.47 -8.34 22.89
CA ASN A 180 -6.79 -8.84 22.56
C ASN A 180 -7.72 -8.76 23.77
N GLY A 181 -7.51 -7.77 24.64
CA GLY A 181 -8.35 -7.49 25.78
C GLY A 181 -9.81 -7.63 25.40
N THR A 182 -10.59 -8.16 26.29
CA THR A 182 -12.00 -8.53 26.09
C THR A 182 -12.93 -7.34 25.84
N THR A 183 -12.39 -6.17 25.68
CA THR A 183 -13.11 -4.92 25.48
C THR A 183 -12.63 -4.25 24.20
N HIS A 184 -12.86 -4.90 23.06
CA HIS A 184 -12.92 -4.15 21.83
C HIS A 184 -14.17 -3.28 21.91
N ASP A 185 -13.98 -2.06 22.27
CA ASP A 185 -14.89 -1.03 21.82
C ASP A 185 -14.70 -0.94 20.31
N ASP A 186 -15.58 -1.56 19.54
CA ASP A 186 -15.55 -1.54 18.07
C ASP A 186 -15.50 -0.12 17.48
N LEU A 187 -15.68 0.89 18.31
CA LEU A 187 -15.62 2.30 17.97
C LEU A 187 -14.33 2.99 18.43
N GLY A 188 -13.44 2.31 19.14
CA GLY A 188 -12.15 2.85 19.55
C GLY A 188 -12.21 4.03 20.52
N TRP A 189 -13.29 4.17 21.28
CA TRP A 189 -13.52 5.33 22.16
C TRP A 189 -12.56 5.40 23.35
N ASN A 190 -12.16 4.24 23.87
CA ASN A 190 -11.33 4.15 25.07
C ASN A 190 -9.89 3.69 24.75
N GLU A 191 -9.71 2.97 23.65
CA GLU A 191 -8.41 2.55 23.17
C GLU A 191 -8.26 2.97 21.70
N PRO A 192 -7.39 3.94 21.44
CA PRO A 192 -7.37 4.66 20.17
C PRO A 192 -6.94 3.82 18.99
N VAL A 193 -6.31 2.68 19.24
CA VAL A 193 -5.76 1.88 18.17
C VAL A 193 -5.76 0.41 18.56
N ASP A 194 -6.58 -0.29 17.87
CA ASP A 194 -6.74 -1.72 17.97
C ASP A 194 -5.67 -2.48 17.16
N TYR A 195 -6.01 -3.63 16.62
CA TYR A 195 -5.14 -4.41 15.78
C TYR A 195 -4.74 -3.67 14.49
N SER A 196 -3.55 -3.97 13.99
CA SER A 196 -3.11 -3.50 12.69
C SER A 196 -4.15 -3.80 11.60
N PRO A 197 -4.51 -2.84 10.75
CA PRO A 197 -5.43 -3.07 9.63
C PRO A 197 -4.97 -4.18 8.70
N LEU A 198 -3.66 -4.36 8.50
CA LEU A 198 -3.11 -5.45 7.71
C LEU A 198 -3.40 -6.82 8.34
N PHE A 199 -3.42 -6.89 9.67
CA PHE A 199 -3.77 -8.11 10.37
C PHE A 199 -5.28 -8.41 10.34
N SER A 200 -6.14 -7.40 10.61
CA SER A 200 -7.56 -7.65 10.84
C SER A 200 -8.45 -7.36 9.64
N VAL A 201 -8.22 -6.26 8.93
CA VAL A 201 -9.14 -5.72 7.91
C VAL A 201 -8.64 -5.99 6.49
N CYS A 202 -7.37 -5.81 6.22
CA CYS A 202 -6.82 -6.00 4.88
C CYS A 202 -6.65 -7.46 4.47
N GLY A 203 -7.06 -8.40 5.33
CA GLY A 203 -7.06 -9.82 5.01
C GLY A 203 -5.69 -10.46 4.89
N MET A 204 -4.64 -9.84 5.44
CA MET A 204 -3.29 -10.42 5.49
C MET A 204 -3.25 -11.79 6.15
N ASN A 205 -4.28 -12.10 6.92
CA ASN A 205 -4.47 -13.38 7.60
C ASN A 205 -5.15 -14.45 6.74
N SER A 206 -5.57 -14.14 5.51
CA SER A 206 -6.54 -14.99 4.80
C SER A 206 -6.17 -15.40 3.37
N GLY A 207 -4.95 -15.22 2.91
CA GLY A 207 -4.58 -15.78 1.61
C GLY A 207 -3.74 -14.91 0.69
N TYR A 208 -3.08 -13.90 1.18
CA TYR A 208 -2.11 -13.13 0.40
C TYR A 208 -0.74 -13.80 0.47
N MET A 209 -0.07 -13.87 -0.67
CA MET A 209 1.26 -14.47 -0.81
C MET A 209 2.25 -13.45 -1.31
N ALA A 210 3.52 -13.62 -0.93
CA ALA A 210 4.60 -12.85 -1.53
C ALA A 210 4.74 -13.23 -3.00
N THR A 211 4.88 -12.24 -3.87
CA THR A 211 5.17 -12.48 -5.29
C THR A 211 6.65 -12.79 -5.48
N LYS A 212 6.99 -13.52 -6.56
CA LYS A 212 8.38 -13.74 -6.95
C LYS A 212 9.11 -12.42 -7.19
N MET A 213 8.45 -11.42 -7.74
CA MET A 213 9.01 -10.06 -7.89
C MET A 213 9.49 -9.48 -6.56
N LEU A 214 8.67 -9.57 -5.50
CA LEU A 214 9.06 -9.09 -4.18
C LEU A 214 10.21 -9.92 -3.62
N TYR A 215 10.13 -11.24 -3.77
CA TYR A 215 11.19 -12.16 -3.37
C TYR A 215 12.52 -11.81 -4.05
N ASP A 216 12.54 -11.70 -5.38
CA ASP A 216 13.75 -11.42 -6.14
C ASP A 216 14.35 -10.05 -5.76
N ASN A 217 13.52 -9.02 -5.60
CA ASN A 217 13.98 -7.70 -5.20
C ASN A 217 14.52 -7.65 -3.76
N LEU A 218 14.10 -8.53 -2.89
CA LEU A 218 14.63 -8.62 -1.52
C LEU A 218 15.84 -9.54 -1.41
N THR A 219 15.93 -10.58 -2.22
CA THR A 219 17.01 -11.57 -2.10
C THR A 219 18.18 -11.33 -3.04
N ASN A 220 17.96 -10.61 -4.13
CA ASN A 220 18.97 -10.30 -5.13
C ASN A 220 18.59 -9.03 -5.92
N PHE A 221 18.56 -7.89 -5.22
CA PHE A 221 18.15 -6.62 -5.80
C PHE A 221 18.94 -6.29 -7.05
N ASP A 222 18.24 -6.13 -8.18
CA ASP A 222 18.83 -5.80 -9.50
C ASP A 222 20.03 -6.66 -9.89
N GLY A 223 20.10 -7.91 -9.42
CA GLY A 223 21.19 -8.83 -9.72
C GLY A 223 22.50 -8.57 -8.98
N LEU A 224 22.52 -7.73 -7.96
CA LEU A 224 23.74 -7.32 -7.23
C LEU A 224 24.29 -8.40 -6.28
N GLY A 225 23.55 -9.50 -6.07
CA GLY A 225 24.04 -10.67 -5.31
C GLY A 225 24.05 -10.49 -3.78
N VAL A 226 23.46 -9.43 -3.25
CA VAL A 226 23.37 -9.17 -1.81
C VAL A 226 21.92 -9.17 -1.37
N GLU A 227 21.61 -9.97 -0.35
CA GLU A 227 20.27 -10.02 0.21
C GLU A 227 19.98 -8.74 1.02
N ASP A 228 18.79 -8.16 0.81
CA ASP A 228 18.30 -7.04 1.60
C ASP A 228 18.01 -7.51 3.04
N PRO A 229 18.52 -6.84 4.06
CA PRO A 229 18.34 -7.27 5.45
C PRO A 229 16.87 -7.27 5.90
N ARG A 230 15.95 -6.61 5.17
CA ARG A 230 14.50 -6.67 5.40
C ARG A 230 13.86 -7.97 4.89
N ALA A 231 14.58 -8.77 4.08
CA ALA A 231 14.02 -9.95 3.43
C ALA A 231 13.43 -10.96 4.41
N ASP A 232 14.15 -11.25 5.49
CA ASP A 232 13.71 -12.22 6.51
C ASP A 232 12.50 -11.74 7.32
N HIS A 233 12.22 -10.43 7.29
CA HIS A 233 11.12 -9.81 8.05
C HIS A 233 9.87 -9.59 7.18
N ILE A 234 10.06 -9.34 5.88
CA ILE A 234 8.97 -9.08 4.94
C ILE A 234 8.41 -10.38 4.36
N LEU A 235 9.30 -11.28 3.94
CA LEU A 235 8.91 -12.55 3.34
C LEU A 235 8.42 -13.53 4.42
N PRO A 236 7.24 -14.14 4.25
CA PRO A 236 6.69 -15.04 5.26
C PRO A 236 7.61 -16.23 5.55
N TRP A 237 7.75 -16.52 6.83
CA TRP A 237 8.33 -17.75 7.35
C TRP A 237 7.24 -18.65 7.92
N ALA A 238 7.39 -19.96 7.78
CA ALA A 238 6.54 -20.92 8.46
C ALA A 238 7.35 -21.96 9.23
N LYS A 239 6.81 -22.37 10.35
CA LYS A 239 7.33 -23.48 11.14
C LYS A 239 7.17 -24.77 10.34
N SER A 240 8.26 -25.42 10.04
CA SER A 240 8.28 -26.62 9.21
C SER A 240 9.52 -27.44 9.51
N LYS A 241 9.39 -28.75 9.48
CA LYS A 241 10.55 -29.64 9.64
C LYS A 241 11.28 -29.75 8.30
N LYS A 242 12.58 -29.46 8.31
CA LYS A 242 13.45 -29.66 7.14
C LYS A 242 13.44 -31.12 6.71
N SER A 243 13.23 -31.37 5.43
CA SER A 243 13.34 -32.70 4.83
C SER A 243 14.40 -32.70 3.73
N ASP A 244 14.96 -33.87 3.46
CA ASP A 244 15.96 -34.02 2.39
C ASP A 244 15.36 -33.85 0.98
N ALA A 245 14.02 -33.98 0.88
CA ALA A 245 13.27 -33.76 -0.35
C ALA A 245 12.91 -32.28 -0.59
N ALA A 246 13.22 -31.39 0.34
CA ALA A 246 12.90 -29.98 0.17
C ALA A 246 13.78 -29.37 -0.96
N PRO A 247 13.21 -28.48 -1.80
CA PRO A 247 13.99 -27.76 -2.80
C PRO A 247 15.18 -27.04 -2.16
N LYS A 248 16.33 -27.07 -2.84
CA LYS A 248 17.58 -26.47 -2.32
C LYS A 248 17.51 -24.95 -2.19
N GLU A 249 16.65 -24.35 -2.97
CA GLU A 249 16.43 -22.91 -3.03
C GLU A 249 15.70 -22.38 -1.77
N ILE A 250 15.03 -23.25 -1.02
CA ILE A 250 14.33 -22.85 0.19
C ILE A 250 15.35 -22.45 1.27
N LYS A 251 15.25 -21.22 1.77
CA LYS A 251 16.03 -20.78 2.92
C LYS A 251 15.42 -21.37 4.20
N TRP A 252 16.27 -21.98 4.99
CA TRP A 252 15.93 -22.51 6.32
C TRP A 252 16.69 -21.70 7.39
N ASN A 253 16.08 -21.56 8.57
CA ASN A 253 16.83 -21.07 9.72
C ASN A 253 17.89 -22.11 10.17
N ALA A 254 18.80 -21.70 11.03
CA ALA A 254 19.99 -22.49 11.39
C ALA A 254 19.66 -23.91 11.90
N ASN A 255 18.57 -24.08 12.66
CA ASN A 255 18.17 -25.37 13.21
C ASN A 255 17.18 -26.14 12.31
N GLY A 256 16.83 -25.64 11.14
CA GLY A 256 15.95 -26.30 10.18
C GLY A 256 14.48 -26.42 10.62
N THR A 257 14.01 -25.57 11.52
CA THR A 257 12.64 -25.56 12.03
C THR A 257 11.72 -24.54 11.38
N TRP A 258 12.30 -23.54 10.73
CA TRP A 258 11.57 -22.51 10.00
C TRP A 258 12.05 -22.46 8.55
N ARG A 259 11.13 -22.27 7.62
CA ARG A 259 11.42 -22.04 6.20
C ARG A 259 10.83 -20.74 5.70
N ARG A 260 11.50 -20.09 4.76
CA ARG A 260 11.03 -18.87 4.10
C ARG A 260 10.37 -19.19 2.76
N THR A 261 9.39 -18.39 2.35
CA THR A 261 8.78 -18.47 1.02
C THR A 261 9.79 -18.20 -0.10
N LEU A 262 9.53 -18.81 -1.26
CA LEU A 262 10.20 -18.46 -2.53
C LEU A 262 9.43 -17.41 -3.33
N GLY A 263 8.22 -17.04 -2.90
CA GLY A 263 7.33 -16.18 -3.66
C GLY A 263 6.64 -16.91 -4.81
N VAL A 264 5.58 -16.31 -5.31
CA VAL A 264 4.76 -16.85 -6.39
C VAL A 264 5.04 -16.12 -7.69
N ASP A 265 5.40 -16.87 -8.73
CA ASP A 265 5.57 -16.31 -10.06
C ASP A 265 4.21 -16.05 -10.73
N MET A 266 3.80 -14.79 -10.75
CA MET A 266 2.54 -14.36 -11.36
C MET A 266 2.55 -14.42 -12.88
N SER A 267 3.72 -14.52 -13.52
CA SER A 267 3.83 -14.64 -14.97
C SER A 267 3.61 -16.06 -15.49
N SER A 268 3.57 -17.05 -14.59
CA SER A 268 3.44 -18.44 -15.00
C SER A 268 2.01 -18.80 -15.42
N ASN A 269 1.88 -19.77 -16.34
CA ASN A 269 0.59 -20.27 -16.81
C ASN A 269 -0.26 -20.94 -15.73
N ILE A 270 0.30 -21.20 -14.56
CA ILE A 270 -0.46 -21.74 -13.44
C ILE A 270 -1.59 -20.80 -12.99
N PHE A 271 -1.47 -19.51 -13.27
CA PHE A 271 -2.48 -18.49 -12.94
C PHE A 271 -3.51 -18.26 -14.06
N SER A 272 -3.44 -19.00 -15.18
CA SER A 272 -4.41 -18.87 -16.27
C SER A 272 -5.79 -19.46 -15.92
N THR A 273 -6.83 -19.02 -16.63
CA THR A 273 -8.17 -19.63 -16.55
C THR A 273 -8.11 -21.09 -17.01
N GLY A 274 -8.30 -22.02 -16.15
CA GLY A 274 -8.08 -23.45 -16.43
C GLY A 274 -6.70 -23.92 -16.03
N GLY A 275 -5.84 -23.03 -15.57
CA GLY A 275 -4.59 -23.43 -14.92
C GLY A 275 -4.80 -24.05 -13.55
N PRO A 276 -3.78 -24.72 -13.03
CA PRO A 276 -3.87 -25.51 -11.80
C PRO A 276 -4.33 -24.73 -10.57
N LEU A 277 -4.09 -23.44 -10.50
CA LEU A 277 -4.48 -22.62 -9.33
C LEU A 277 -5.98 -22.53 -9.07
N ARG A 278 -6.82 -22.78 -10.06
CA ARG A 278 -8.28 -22.71 -9.86
C ARG A 278 -8.92 -23.99 -9.39
N ALA A 279 -8.19 -25.08 -9.40
CA ALA A 279 -8.73 -26.35 -9.00
C ALA A 279 -8.29 -26.69 -7.58
N SER A 280 -9.22 -27.08 -6.76
CA SER A 280 -8.87 -27.83 -5.57
C SER A 280 -8.38 -29.20 -6.02
N TYR A 281 -7.12 -29.47 -5.81
CA TYR A 281 -6.55 -30.77 -6.11
C TYR A 281 -6.64 -31.64 -4.87
N GLY A 282 -7.56 -32.55 -4.92
CA GLY A 282 -7.70 -33.56 -3.87
C GLY A 282 -6.94 -34.86 -4.14
N SER A 283 -6.37 -35.01 -5.36
CA SER A 283 -5.67 -36.25 -5.75
C SER A 283 -4.65 -35.99 -6.87
N ASP A 284 -3.65 -36.89 -6.96
CA ASP A 284 -2.64 -36.91 -8.02
C ASP A 284 -3.24 -36.99 -9.43
N ASP A 285 -4.36 -37.69 -9.56
CA ASP A 285 -5.07 -37.84 -10.84
C ASP A 285 -5.61 -36.49 -11.35
N ALA A 286 -6.06 -35.62 -10.46
CA ALA A 286 -6.55 -34.30 -10.84
C ALA A 286 -5.41 -33.41 -11.32
N ALA A 287 -4.23 -33.53 -10.72
CA ALA A 287 -3.03 -32.80 -11.14
C ALA A 287 -2.51 -33.30 -12.48
N ALA A 288 -2.40 -34.60 -12.65
CA ALA A 288 -1.94 -35.22 -13.90
C ALA A 288 -2.85 -34.84 -15.08
N LYS A 289 -4.16 -34.83 -14.89
CA LYS A 289 -5.14 -34.40 -15.91
C LYS A 289 -4.98 -32.94 -16.34
N LYS A 290 -4.34 -32.11 -15.52
CA LYS A 290 -4.09 -30.68 -15.80
C LYS A 290 -2.64 -30.38 -16.22
N GLY A 291 -1.82 -31.40 -16.40
CA GLY A 291 -0.46 -31.26 -16.89
C GLY A 291 0.53 -30.73 -15.87
N ILE A 292 0.20 -30.78 -14.59
CA ILE A 292 1.12 -30.41 -13.50
C ILE A 292 2.22 -31.45 -13.44
N ARG A 293 3.46 -31.00 -13.36
CA ARG A 293 4.65 -31.84 -13.33
C ARG A 293 5.41 -31.70 -12.03
N ASN A 294 6.20 -32.70 -11.74
CA ASN A 294 7.18 -32.62 -10.66
C ASN A 294 8.10 -31.41 -10.86
N GLY A 295 8.27 -30.60 -9.84
CA GLY A 295 9.02 -29.35 -9.89
C GLY A 295 8.19 -28.10 -10.22
N ASP A 296 6.93 -28.26 -10.61
CA ASP A 296 6.05 -27.11 -10.78
C ASP A 296 5.67 -26.51 -9.43
N PHE A 297 5.48 -25.20 -9.42
CA PHE A 297 4.93 -24.47 -8.28
C PHE A 297 3.50 -24.11 -8.58
N PHE A 298 2.59 -24.38 -7.67
CA PHE A 298 1.22 -23.91 -7.78
C PHE A 298 0.55 -23.72 -6.43
N TRP A 299 -0.53 -23.00 -6.45
CA TRP A 299 -1.30 -22.70 -5.25
C TRP A 299 -2.40 -23.73 -5.01
N ILE A 300 -2.54 -24.16 -3.77
CA ILE A 300 -3.64 -25.02 -3.33
C ILE A 300 -4.69 -24.16 -2.64
N ASN A 301 -5.96 -24.46 -2.91
CA ASN A 301 -7.07 -23.81 -2.24
C ASN A 301 -7.02 -24.07 -0.73
N SER A 302 -7.34 -23.04 -0.01
CA SER A 302 -7.22 -22.85 1.42
C SER A 302 -8.01 -23.81 2.33
N SER A 303 -8.73 -24.80 1.84
CA SER A 303 -9.57 -25.70 2.65
C SER A 303 -8.93 -27.00 3.13
N SER A 304 -7.68 -27.28 2.77
CA SER A 304 -7.02 -28.51 3.18
C SER A 304 -6.17 -28.33 4.45
N ALA A 305 -6.24 -29.28 5.35
CA ALA A 305 -5.63 -29.20 6.68
C ALA A 305 -4.09 -29.23 6.72
N ASP A 306 -3.43 -29.55 5.60
CA ASP A 306 -1.97 -29.72 5.53
C ASP A 306 -1.24 -28.43 5.09
N ARG A 307 -1.86 -27.29 5.21
CA ARG A 307 -1.37 -26.05 4.63
C ARG A 307 -0.59 -25.19 5.60
N LEU A 308 0.64 -25.04 5.28
CA LEU A 308 1.52 -23.98 5.77
C LEU A 308 1.79 -22.96 4.67
N GLY A 309 0.76 -22.53 3.99
CA GLY A 309 0.86 -21.74 2.78
C GLY A 309 0.15 -22.43 1.64
N ASP A 310 -0.02 -21.78 0.55
CA ASP A 310 -0.89 -22.25 -0.50
C ASP A 310 -0.16 -22.44 -1.83
N THR A 311 1.08 -22.09 -1.92
CA THR A 311 1.91 -22.48 -3.05
C THR A 311 2.65 -23.74 -2.70
N VAL A 312 2.47 -24.72 -3.52
CA VAL A 312 3.06 -26.03 -3.37
C VAL A 312 4.11 -26.26 -4.42
N TYR A 313 5.09 -26.97 -3.99
CA TYR A 313 6.01 -27.65 -4.85
C TYR A 313 5.46 -29.06 -5.12
N VAL A 314 5.34 -29.44 -6.39
CA VAL A 314 4.86 -30.74 -6.78
C VAL A 314 5.93 -31.77 -6.50
N GLU A 315 5.70 -32.62 -5.52
CA GLU A 315 6.51 -33.81 -5.29
C GLU A 315 5.96 -34.99 -6.11
N SER A 316 6.85 -35.69 -6.78
CA SER A 316 6.54 -36.75 -7.76
C SER A 316 5.97 -38.03 -7.16
N THR A 317 5.86 -38.09 -5.88
CA THR A 317 5.40 -39.34 -5.24
C THR A 317 3.92 -39.25 -5.02
N SER A 318 3.22 -40.06 -5.78
CA SER A 318 1.83 -40.35 -5.62
C SER A 318 1.51 -40.73 -4.20
N THR A 319 1.08 -39.81 -3.46
CA THR A 319 0.32 -40.12 -2.26
C THR A 319 -0.99 -39.39 -2.41
N SER A 320 -2.03 -39.85 -1.79
CA SER A 320 -3.33 -39.21 -1.77
C SER A 320 -3.30 -37.74 -1.32
N LYS A 321 -2.14 -37.22 -1.04
CA LYS A 321 -1.84 -35.85 -0.59
C LYS A 321 -0.63 -35.27 -1.30
N GLY A 322 -0.48 -35.54 -2.59
CA GLY A 322 0.72 -35.23 -3.40
C GLY A 322 1.24 -33.78 -3.40
N TYR A 323 0.55 -32.89 -2.74
CA TYR A 323 0.89 -31.49 -2.73
C TYR A 323 1.17 -31.00 -1.32
N HIS A 324 2.41 -30.59 -1.11
CA HIS A 324 2.84 -30.01 0.15
C HIS A 324 3.19 -28.56 -0.06
N ALA A 325 2.62 -27.68 0.73
CA ALA A 325 2.92 -26.27 0.75
C ALA A 325 4.33 -26.02 1.26
N LYS A 326 5.35 -26.41 0.49
CA LYS A 326 6.76 -26.38 0.93
C LYS A 326 7.56 -25.20 0.42
N SER A 327 7.10 -24.54 -0.62
CA SER A 327 7.91 -23.54 -1.31
C SER A 327 7.45 -22.11 -1.08
N SER A 328 6.17 -21.86 -1.02
CA SER A 328 5.65 -20.51 -0.78
C SER A 328 4.63 -20.50 0.35
N LEU A 329 4.50 -19.36 1.00
CA LEU A 329 3.69 -19.18 2.19
C LEU A 329 2.79 -17.98 2.02
N ILE A 330 1.60 -18.07 2.57
CA ILE A 330 0.72 -16.92 2.68
C ILE A 330 1.08 -16.06 3.90
N TYR A 331 0.77 -14.79 3.82
CA TYR A 331 0.73 -13.93 4.98
C TYR A 331 -0.43 -14.36 5.86
N ARG A 332 -0.14 -14.87 7.04
CA ARG A 332 -1.12 -15.29 8.03
C ARG A 332 -1.06 -14.44 9.27
N ARG A 333 -2.13 -14.48 10.03
CA ARG A 333 -2.13 -13.97 11.40
C ARG A 333 -0.93 -14.50 12.14
N ASN A 334 -0.20 -13.61 12.76
CA ASN A 334 0.85 -13.95 13.67
C ASN A 334 0.72 -13.11 14.93
N ASN A 335 -0.04 -13.64 15.89
CA ASN A 335 -0.18 -13.02 17.19
C ASN A 335 0.94 -13.48 18.15
N ASN A 336 1.78 -14.45 17.73
CA ASN A 336 2.86 -15.02 18.53
C ASN A 336 2.50 -15.40 19.98
N LYS A 337 1.22 -15.54 20.25
CA LYS A 337 0.76 -16.12 21.49
C LYS A 337 0.76 -17.63 21.33
N GLU A 338 1.42 -18.27 22.25
CA GLU A 338 1.64 -19.70 22.40
C GLU A 338 0.88 -20.66 21.46
N GLY A 339 1.62 -21.32 20.61
CA GLY A 339 1.24 -22.62 20.06
C GLY A 339 0.29 -22.62 18.87
N SER A 340 -0.23 -21.51 18.42
CA SER A 340 -1.27 -21.48 17.39
C SER A 340 -0.82 -20.98 16.01
N GLU A 341 0.37 -20.41 15.87
CA GLU A 341 0.77 -19.78 14.60
C GLU A 341 2.07 -20.36 14.06
N GLU A 342 1.97 -20.90 12.86
CA GLU A 342 3.04 -21.60 12.17
C GLU A 342 3.66 -20.77 11.04
N SER A 343 3.27 -19.51 10.92
CA SER A 343 3.87 -18.58 9.94
C SER A 343 3.93 -17.16 10.47
N GLY A 344 4.81 -16.34 9.91
CA GLY A 344 4.95 -14.97 10.33
C GLY A 344 5.74 -14.08 9.38
N SER A 345 5.40 -12.80 9.41
CA SER A 345 6.17 -11.71 8.85
C SER A 345 5.94 -10.45 9.67
N PHE A 346 6.77 -9.44 9.48
CA PHE A 346 6.65 -8.14 10.16
C PHE A 346 5.22 -7.56 10.03
N TYR A 347 4.69 -7.55 8.79
CA TYR A 347 3.41 -6.91 8.50
C TYR A 347 2.18 -7.73 8.88
N SER A 348 2.34 -9.02 9.15
CA SER A 348 1.23 -9.88 9.58
C SER A 348 1.06 -9.94 11.09
N ARG A 349 1.90 -9.24 11.85
CA ARG A 349 1.76 -9.15 13.30
C ARG A 349 0.60 -8.21 13.68
N VAL A 350 -0.11 -8.55 14.76
CA VAL A 350 -1.25 -7.75 15.25
C VAL A 350 -0.88 -6.31 15.58
N SER A 351 0.31 -6.09 16.12
CA SER A 351 0.85 -4.77 16.47
C SER A 351 1.78 -4.18 15.41
N ALA A 352 1.69 -4.65 14.16
CA ALA A 352 2.43 -4.04 13.06
C ALA A 352 2.01 -2.57 12.88
N PRO A 353 2.94 -1.62 12.80
CA PRO A 353 2.60 -0.20 12.73
C PRO A 353 2.02 0.17 11.36
N THR A 354 1.15 1.19 11.34
CA THR A 354 0.71 1.85 10.11
C THR A 354 1.51 3.13 9.90
N TYR A 355 2.26 3.19 8.81
CA TYR A 355 3.09 4.36 8.47
C TYR A 355 2.28 5.34 7.62
N VAL A 356 2.01 6.53 8.15
CA VAL A 356 1.27 7.60 7.45
C VAL A 356 2.21 8.48 6.62
N GLY A 357 3.35 8.82 7.20
CA GLY A 357 4.42 9.55 6.53
C GLY A 357 5.77 9.27 7.18
N THR A 358 6.78 8.98 6.36
CA THR A 358 8.08 8.55 6.84
C THR A 358 9.24 9.36 6.25
N TYR A 359 10.34 9.42 6.99
CA TYR A 359 11.60 10.00 6.50
C TYR A 359 12.13 9.25 5.27
N ALA A 360 11.99 7.94 5.26
CA ALA A 360 12.35 7.13 4.10
C ALA A 360 11.61 7.59 2.82
N GLU A 361 10.30 7.84 2.92
CA GLU A 361 9.52 8.36 1.80
C GLU A 361 10.00 9.73 1.33
N ALA A 362 10.26 10.65 2.27
CA ALA A 362 10.81 11.98 1.94
C ALA A 362 12.14 11.85 1.16
N CYS A 363 13.02 10.96 1.58
CA CYS A 363 14.28 10.68 0.90
C CYS A 363 14.06 10.11 -0.51
N PHE A 364 13.13 9.18 -0.70
CA PHE A 364 12.86 8.62 -2.03
C PHE A 364 12.19 9.62 -2.98
N ILE A 365 11.28 10.48 -2.51
CA ILE A 365 10.74 11.57 -3.32
C ILE A 365 11.86 12.52 -3.73
N LYS A 366 12.76 12.89 -2.81
CA LYS A 366 13.93 13.73 -3.11
C LYS A 366 14.84 13.07 -4.14
N ALA A 367 15.15 11.78 -3.97
CA ALA A 367 15.98 11.03 -4.90
C ALA A 367 15.42 11.05 -6.32
N GLU A 368 14.11 10.82 -6.46
CA GLU A 368 13.40 10.84 -7.73
C GLU A 368 13.46 12.23 -8.39
N VAL A 369 13.15 13.29 -7.64
CA VAL A 369 13.17 14.68 -8.13
C VAL A 369 14.56 15.10 -8.60
N LEU A 370 15.60 14.78 -7.82
CA LEU A 370 17.00 15.08 -8.17
C LEU A 370 17.46 14.28 -9.37
N PHE A 371 17.10 12.99 -9.45
CA PHE A 371 17.42 12.13 -10.57
C PHE A 371 16.83 12.65 -11.88
N ASN A 372 15.54 13.00 -11.86
CA ASN A 372 14.83 13.57 -13.01
C ASN A 372 15.39 14.96 -13.41
N ASN A 373 16.04 15.65 -12.50
CA ASN A 373 16.73 16.92 -12.75
C ASN A 373 18.20 16.74 -13.20
N GLY A 374 18.70 15.52 -13.33
CA GLY A 374 20.08 15.21 -13.75
C GLY A 374 21.13 15.26 -12.63
N ASP A 375 20.76 15.58 -11.40
CA ASP A 375 21.64 15.50 -10.23
C ASP A 375 21.70 14.05 -9.71
N LYS A 376 22.49 13.21 -10.38
CA LYS A 376 22.66 11.81 -10.00
C LYS A 376 23.36 11.62 -8.65
N ALA A 377 24.27 12.51 -8.28
CA ALA A 377 25.00 12.40 -7.01
C ALA A 377 24.06 12.67 -5.83
N GLY A 378 23.35 13.80 -5.84
CA GLY A 378 22.37 14.12 -4.82
C GLY A 378 21.21 13.11 -4.79
N ALA A 379 20.80 12.59 -5.94
CA ALA A 379 19.80 11.52 -6.02
C ALA A 379 20.29 10.24 -5.34
N TYR A 380 21.54 9.84 -5.54
CA TYR A 380 22.10 8.65 -4.92
C TYR A 380 22.22 8.78 -3.40
N ASP A 381 22.65 9.94 -2.90
CA ASP A 381 22.73 10.19 -1.47
C ASP A 381 21.33 10.10 -0.82
N ALA A 382 20.32 10.70 -1.41
CA ALA A 382 18.95 10.62 -0.94
C ALA A 382 18.38 9.18 -1.04
N TYR A 383 18.67 8.47 -2.13
CA TYR A 383 18.27 7.07 -2.33
C TYR A 383 18.88 6.15 -1.24
N LYS A 384 20.18 6.27 -1.01
CA LYS A 384 20.90 5.49 0.02
C LYS A 384 20.35 5.78 1.42
N GLU A 385 20.12 7.05 1.74
CA GLU A 385 19.55 7.46 3.02
C GLU A 385 18.11 6.94 3.19
N GLY A 386 17.28 6.95 2.15
CA GLY A 386 15.93 6.40 2.18
C GLY A 386 15.92 4.89 2.47
N ILE A 387 16.83 4.13 1.88
CA ILE A 387 16.98 2.69 2.16
C ILE A 387 17.39 2.49 3.62
N LYS A 388 18.42 3.20 4.07
CA LYS A 388 18.90 3.13 5.46
C LYS A 388 17.78 3.45 6.45
N ALA A 389 17.09 4.56 6.26
CA ALA A 389 15.99 4.99 7.12
C ALA A 389 14.86 3.93 7.20
N SER A 390 14.52 3.31 6.07
CA SER A 390 13.52 2.23 6.03
C SER A 390 13.96 0.98 6.79
N ILE A 391 15.22 0.57 6.67
CA ILE A 391 15.76 -0.59 7.40
C ILE A 391 15.78 -0.30 8.90
N GLU A 392 16.28 0.87 9.30
CA GLU A 392 16.38 1.28 10.69
C GLU A 392 15.00 1.38 11.35
N LEU A 393 14.00 1.95 10.64
CA LEU A 393 12.62 2.05 11.13
C LEU A 393 12.03 0.67 11.46
N MET A 394 12.21 -0.29 10.56
CA MET A 394 11.78 -1.68 10.80
C MET A 394 12.53 -2.28 12.00
N ASN A 395 13.85 -2.10 12.05
CA ASN A 395 14.71 -2.66 13.09
C ASN A 395 14.40 -2.10 14.49
N GLU A 396 14.06 -0.83 14.59
CA GLU A 396 13.61 -0.21 15.85
C GLU A 396 12.36 -0.92 16.38
N LYS A 397 11.37 -1.20 15.53
CA LYS A 397 10.17 -1.90 15.95
C LYS A 397 10.43 -3.36 16.32
N LEU A 398 11.31 -4.05 15.59
CA LEU A 398 11.73 -5.42 15.92
C LEU A 398 12.38 -5.47 17.30
N LYS A 399 13.26 -4.54 17.63
CA LYS A 399 13.89 -4.44 18.95
C LYS A 399 12.86 -4.21 20.05
N VAL A 400 11.87 -3.35 19.83
CA VAL A 400 10.77 -3.13 20.79
C VAL A 400 10.05 -4.45 21.05
N TRP A 401 9.61 -5.15 20.00
CA TRP A 401 8.89 -6.41 20.15
C TRP A 401 9.68 -7.49 20.89
N VAL A 402 10.96 -7.66 20.57
CA VAL A 402 11.80 -8.67 21.25
C VAL A 402 12.09 -8.28 22.71
N ASN A 403 12.17 -6.99 23.02
CA ASN A 403 12.29 -6.54 24.40
C ASN A 403 11.02 -6.79 25.23
N GLU A 404 9.84 -6.71 24.59
CA GLU A 404 8.55 -7.01 25.22
C GLU A 404 8.34 -8.53 25.37
N ASP A 405 8.76 -9.31 24.37
CA ASP A 405 8.66 -10.76 24.35
C ASP A 405 9.88 -11.40 23.65
N ALA A 406 10.85 -11.85 24.47
CA ALA A 406 12.08 -12.47 23.98
C ALA A 406 11.85 -13.78 23.17
N SER A 407 10.70 -14.42 23.32
CA SER A 407 10.36 -15.65 22.56
C SER A 407 10.19 -15.40 21.06
N LEU A 408 9.89 -14.16 20.66
CA LEU A 408 9.74 -13.74 19.28
C LEU A 408 11.02 -13.95 18.47
N ALA A 409 12.19 -13.80 19.10
CA ALA A 409 13.47 -14.03 18.44
C ALA A 409 13.68 -15.47 17.95
N SER A 410 12.81 -16.41 18.33
CA SER A 410 12.81 -17.78 17.81
C SER A 410 12.34 -17.86 16.35
N CYS A 411 11.54 -16.92 15.89
CA CYS A 411 11.12 -16.78 14.50
C CYS A 411 12.03 -15.79 13.75
N PRO A 412 12.61 -16.17 12.61
CA PRO A 412 13.48 -15.25 11.86
C PRO A 412 12.84 -13.93 11.48
N SER A 413 11.51 -13.90 11.31
CA SER A 413 10.76 -12.67 10.98
C SER A 413 10.90 -11.57 12.04
N PHE A 414 11.24 -11.89 13.28
CA PHE A 414 11.27 -10.93 14.40
C PHE A 414 12.64 -10.75 15.02
N THR A 415 13.66 -11.46 14.55
CA THR A 415 15.04 -11.27 15.00
C THR A 415 15.52 -9.87 14.59
N PRO A 416 16.01 -9.03 15.52
CA PRO A 416 16.55 -7.72 15.15
C PRO A 416 17.68 -7.81 14.11
N ILE A 417 17.71 -6.84 13.21
CA ILE A 417 18.67 -6.79 12.10
C ILE A 417 20.05 -6.39 12.65
N ALA A 418 21.08 -7.14 12.31
CA ALA A 418 22.44 -6.83 12.70
C ALA A 418 22.99 -5.62 11.93
N GLN A 419 23.74 -4.74 12.61
CA GLN A 419 24.32 -3.56 11.95
C GLN A 419 25.24 -3.93 10.78
N ALA A 420 26.00 -5.02 10.91
CA ALA A 420 26.88 -5.50 9.85
C ALA A 420 26.11 -5.85 8.55
N ASP A 421 24.88 -6.37 8.66
CA ASP A 421 24.06 -6.70 7.49
C ASP A 421 23.54 -5.43 6.83
N ILE A 422 23.16 -4.41 7.62
CA ILE A 422 22.77 -3.09 7.12
C ILE A 422 23.95 -2.46 6.37
N ASP A 423 25.12 -2.41 6.99
CA ASP A 423 26.32 -1.79 6.40
C ASP A 423 26.75 -2.51 5.12
N ASN A 424 26.72 -3.84 5.11
CA ASN A 424 27.03 -4.63 3.93
C ASN A 424 26.03 -4.37 2.78
N PHE A 425 24.74 -4.30 3.07
CA PHE A 425 23.74 -4.04 2.05
C PHE A 425 23.88 -2.62 1.48
N LEU A 426 24.09 -1.62 2.32
CA LEU A 426 24.29 -0.23 1.88
C LEU A 426 25.61 -0.02 1.11
N ALA A 427 26.59 -0.90 1.29
CA ALA A 427 27.84 -0.85 0.57
C ALA A 427 27.81 -1.61 -0.77
N ASN A 428 27.14 -2.76 -0.81
CA ASN A 428 27.26 -3.72 -1.90
C ASN A 428 25.94 -4.12 -2.57
N GLY A 429 24.79 -3.88 -1.92
CA GLY A 429 23.47 -4.36 -2.36
C GLY A 429 22.57 -3.32 -3.04
N ILE A 430 23.02 -2.07 -3.18
CA ILE A 430 22.18 -0.98 -3.69
C ILE A 430 22.71 -0.34 -4.99
N GLY A 431 23.87 -0.79 -5.48
CA GLY A 431 24.58 -0.22 -6.64
C GLY A 431 25.38 1.02 -6.29
N SER A 432 25.93 1.67 -7.30
CA SER A 432 26.76 2.88 -7.18
C SER A 432 26.03 4.11 -7.72
N SER A 433 26.56 5.31 -7.43
CA SER A 433 26.01 6.57 -7.96
C SER A 433 26.06 6.62 -9.49
N GLY A 434 27.06 6.00 -10.11
CA GLY A 434 27.23 6.01 -11.58
C GLY A 434 26.17 5.21 -12.32
N ASP A 435 25.70 4.12 -11.73
CA ASP A 435 24.72 3.19 -12.31
C ASP A 435 23.32 3.29 -11.70
N LEU A 436 23.05 4.37 -10.93
CA LEU A 436 21.72 4.66 -10.41
C LEU A 436 20.73 4.87 -11.57
N THR A 437 19.59 4.21 -11.43
CA THR A 437 18.45 4.32 -12.36
C THR A 437 17.18 4.72 -11.60
N LEU A 438 16.23 5.32 -12.31
CA LEU A 438 14.91 5.60 -11.74
C LEU A 438 14.21 4.30 -11.29
N GLY A 439 14.42 3.20 -12.01
CA GLY A 439 13.88 1.89 -11.63
C GLY A 439 14.39 1.40 -10.27
N ARG A 440 15.66 1.61 -9.94
CA ARG A 440 16.20 1.30 -8.60
C ARG A 440 15.56 2.17 -7.52
N ILE A 441 15.42 3.48 -7.76
CA ILE A 441 14.80 4.40 -6.81
C ILE A 441 13.35 3.97 -6.53
N LEU A 442 12.54 3.79 -7.56
CA LEU A 442 11.13 3.42 -7.42
C LEU A 442 10.93 2.03 -6.82
N THR A 443 11.83 1.08 -7.12
CA THR A 443 11.73 -0.27 -6.54
C THR A 443 12.08 -0.28 -5.06
N GLN A 444 13.11 0.44 -4.62
CA GLN A 444 13.44 0.56 -3.20
C GLN A 444 12.39 1.39 -2.44
N LYS A 445 11.85 2.45 -3.06
CA LYS A 445 10.70 3.18 -2.53
C LYS A 445 9.51 2.24 -2.30
N ARG A 446 9.21 1.35 -3.26
CA ARG A 446 8.15 0.35 -3.14
C ARG A 446 8.37 -0.61 -1.96
N ILE A 447 9.61 -1.05 -1.73
CA ILE A 447 9.93 -1.90 -0.57
C ILE A 447 9.73 -1.13 0.74
N ALA A 448 10.15 0.12 0.79
CA ALA A 448 9.99 0.97 1.97
C ALA A 448 8.52 1.30 2.30
N LEU A 449 7.69 1.44 1.28
CA LEU A 449 6.26 1.79 1.39
C LEU A 449 5.34 0.58 1.18
N LEU A 450 5.82 -0.62 1.45
CA LEU A 450 5.04 -1.84 1.22
C LEU A 450 3.65 -1.76 1.90
N PHE A 451 2.61 -2.14 1.14
CA PHE A 451 1.19 -2.03 1.48
C PHE A 451 0.59 -0.61 1.48
N SER A 452 1.36 0.42 1.12
CA SER A 452 0.80 1.75 0.88
C SER A 452 0.14 1.86 -0.49
N VAL A 453 -0.93 2.67 -0.59
CA VAL A 453 -1.56 3.03 -1.87
C VAL A 453 -0.60 3.80 -2.78
N GLU A 454 0.41 4.45 -2.22
CA GLU A 454 1.38 5.24 -2.99
C GLU A 454 2.21 4.38 -3.95
N ILE A 455 2.35 3.07 -3.69
CA ILE A 455 2.97 2.14 -4.64
C ILE A 455 2.16 2.06 -5.94
N TRP A 456 0.84 1.97 -5.82
CA TRP A 456 -0.04 1.96 -6.97
C TRP A 456 -0.09 3.32 -7.67
N ASN A 457 -0.05 4.43 -6.91
CA ASN A 457 0.06 5.78 -7.47
C ASN A 457 1.36 5.95 -8.28
N ASP A 458 2.49 5.44 -7.77
CA ASP A 458 3.76 5.46 -8.52
C ASP A 458 3.66 4.66 -9.83
N MET A 459 3.02 3.49 -9.81
CA MET A 459 2.82 2.70 -11.03
C MET A 459 1.93 3.43 -12.04
N ARG A 460 0.84 4.07 -11.60
CA ARG A 460 -0.07 4.83 -12.47
C ARG A 460 0.62 6.02 -13.13
N ARG A 461 1.32 6.87 -12.36
CA ARG A 461 1.97 8.07 -12.89
C ARG A 461 3.12 7.78 -13.86
N TYR A 462 3.64 6.56 -13.87
CA TYR A 462 4.62 6.05 -14.82
C TYR A 462 4.03 5.04 -15.81
N ASP A 463 2.72 5.04 -16.02
CA ASP A 463 2.00 4.20 -17.00
C ASP A 463 2.36 2.72 -16.92
N PHE A 464 2.58 2.22 -15.71
CA PHE A 464 2.93 0.82 -15.47
C PHE A 464 4.15 0.36 -16.28
N ASN A 465 5.09 1.27 -16.53
CA ASN A 465 6.30 0.97 -17.29
C ASN A 465 7.16 -0.09 -16.59
N ARG A 466 7.26 -1.27 -17.19
CA ARG A 466 7.97 -2.41 -16.60
C ARG A 466 9.45 -2.14 -16.34
N SER A 467 10.10 -1.27 -17.12
CA SER A 467 11.50 -0.92 -16.90
C SER A 467 11.76 -0.12 -15.64
N LEU A 468 10.73 0.51 -15.08
CA LEU A 468 10.80 1.33 -13.86
C LEU A 468 10.44 0.57 -12.59
N PHE A 469 9.88 -0.64 -12.71
CA PHE A 469 9.50 -1.48 -11.58
C PHE A 469 10.17 -2.84 -11.73
N LEU A 470 11.39 -2.95 -11.20
CA LEU A 470 12.27 -4.08 -11.43
C LEU A 470 11.61 -5.42 -11.12
N GLY A 471 11.66 -6.33 -12.09
CA GLY A 471 11.06 -7.64 -11.99
C GLY A 471 9.54 -7.68 -12.07
N TRP A 472 8.86 -6.52 -12.25
CA TRP A 472 7.41 -6.53 -12.38
C TRP A 472 6.98 -7.17 -13.70
N ASN A 473 6.09 -8.14 -13.57
CA ASN A 473 5.54 -8.86 -14.69
C ASN A 473 4.03 -9.08 -14.46
N ILE A 474 3.26 -9.13 -15.54
CA ILE A 474 1.84 -9.43 -15.47
C ILE A 474 1.65 -10.94 -15.63
N ALA A 475 0.59 -11.45 -15.03
CA ALA A 475 0.19 -12.82 -15.30
C ALA A 475 0.03 -13.00 -16.82
N ALA A 476 0.61 -14.06 -17.36
CA ALA A 476 0.51 -14.40 -18.78
C ALA A 476 -0.95 -14.44 -19.26
N TYR A 477 -1.84 -14.83 -18.38
CA TYR A 477 -3.26 -14.81 -18.57
C TYR A 477 -3.83 -13.42 -18.90
N HIS A 478 -3.36 -12.38 -18.27
CA HIS A 478 -3.81 -11.01 -18.51
C HIS A 478 -3.29 -10.47 -19.85
N ASP A 479 -2.08 -10.88 -20.26
CA ASP A 479 -1.50 -10.46 -21.54
C ASP A 479 -2.21 -11.07 -22.76
N VAL A 480 -2.71 -12.30 -22.65
CA VAL A 480 -3.17 -13.08 -23.79
C VAL A 480 -4.67 -13.34 -23.86
N ASN A 481 -5.41 -13.02 -22.82
CA ASN A 481 -6.80 -13.43 -22.72
C ASN A 481 -7.71 -12.30 -22.22
N ALA A 482 -8.07 -11.40 -23.13
CA ALA A 482 -8.99 -10.30 -22.85
C ALA A 482 -10.39 -10.75 -22.39
N ALA A 483 -10.79 -12.01 -22.67
CA ALA A 483 -12.07 -12.55 -22.29
C ALA A 483 -12.23 -12.85 -20.80
N ALA A 484 -11.19 -12.68 -20.01
CA ALA A 484 -11.23 -13.00 -18.60
C ALA A 484 -11.94 -11.98 -17.73
N SER A 485 -11.92 -10.74 -18.13
CA SER A 485 -12.61 -9.66 -17.44
C SER A 485 -12.88 -8.52 -18.39
N GLU A 486 -14.14 -8.24 -18.64
CA GLU A 486 -14.56 -7.03 -19.36
C GLU A 486 -14.13 -5.77 -18.60
N ALA A 487 -13.90 -5.89 -17.29
CA ALA A 487 -13.52 -4.79 -16.44
C ALA A 487 -12.07 -4.33 -16.65
N ILE A 488 -11.17 -5.26 -16.96
CA ILE A 488 -9.76 -4.95 -17.23
C ILE A 488 -9.35 -5.68 -18.51
N PRO A 489 -9.54 -5.05 -19.68
CA PRO A 489 -9.12 -5.60 -20.96
C PRO A 489 -7.61 -5.91 -20.99
N ALA A 490 -7.20 -6.80 -21.88
CA ALA A 490 -5.80 -7.17 -22.04
C ALA A 490 -4.91 -5.93 -22.29
N GLY A 491 -3.77 -5.86 -21.60
CA GLY A 491 -2.83 -4.74 -21.72
C GLY A 491 -3.26 -3.46 -20.99
N GLN A 492 -4.41 -3.46 -20.35
CA GLN A 492 -4.86 -2.34 -19.51
C GLN A 492 -4.69 -2.66 -18.01
N TYR A 493 -4.74 -1.62 -17.18
CA TYR A 493 -4.47 -1.71 -15.75
C TYR A 493 -5.51 -0.95 -14.95
N PHE A 494 -5.64 -1.30 -13.67
CA PHE A 494 -6.43 -0.52 -12.73
C PHE A 494 -5.87 0.89 -12.60
N ARG A 495 -6.73 1.89 -12.90
CA ARG A 495 -6.40 3.31 -12.77
C ARG A 495 -7.33 4.07 -11.85
N ARG A 496 -8.50 3.50 -11.59
CA ARG A 496 -9.49 4.01 -10.61
C ARG A 496 -10.35 2.87 -10.07
N TRP A 497 -11.11 3.17 -9.10
CA TRP A 497 -12.22 2.35 -8.64
C TRP A 497 -13.53 2.87 -9.24
N ARG A 498 -14.48 1.97 -9.46
CA ARG A 498 -15.87 2.34 -9.73
C ARG A 498 -16.44 3.01 -8.48
N GLN A 499 -17.37 3.96 -8.67
CA GLN A 499 -18.08 4.56 -7.56
C GLN A 499 -18.86 3.49 -6.76
N CYS A 500 -19.09 3.77 -5.48
CA CYS A 500 -19.76 2.82 -4.61
C CYS A 500 -21.25 2.65 -5.00
N SER A 501 -21.83 1.55 -4.55
CA SER A 501 -23.22 1.21 -4.88
C SER A 501 -24.25 2.27 -4.45
N HIS A 502 -23.98 3.01 -3.37
CA HIS A 502 -24.86 4.09 -2.93
C HIS A 502 -24.89 5.22 -3.95
N GLU A 503 -23.75 5.68 -4.43
CA GLU A 503 -23.68 6.73 -5.46
C GLU A 503 -24.30 6.27 -6.77
N LEU A 504 -24.02 5.03 -7.19
CA LEU A 504 -24.59 4.43 -8.40
C LEU A 504 -26.12 4.24 -8.34
N ASN A 505 -26.70 4.20 -7.16
CA ASN A 505 -28.15 4.00 -6.99
C ASN A 505 -28.91 5.27 -6.64
N TYR A 506 -28.31 6.18 -5.86
CA TYR A 506 -29.03 7.31 -5.28
C TYR A 506 -28.55 8.69 -5.79
N ASN A 507 -27.34 8.77 -6.38
CA ASN A 507 -26.76 10.01 -6.90
C ASN A 507 -26.34 9.89 -8.38
N THR A 508 -27.00 8.99 -9.11
CA THR A 508 -26.64 8.61 -10.49
C THR A 508 -26.64 9.79 -11.45
N ASP A 509 -27.60 10.73 -11.30
CA ASP A 509 -27.74 11.86 -12.21
C ASP A 509 -26.55 12.82 -12.10
N ASN A 510 -26.10 13.13 -10.90
CA ASN A 510 -24.92 13.96 -10.69
C ASN A 510 -23.64 13.24 -11.13
N LEU A 511 -23.56 11.93 -10.88
CA LEU A 511 -22.45 11.11 -11.36
C LEU A 511 -22.42 11.02 -12.90
N GLN A 512 -23.57 10.93 -13.57
CA GLN A 512 -23.66 10.98 -15.01
C GLN A 512 -23.22 12.35 -15.53
N ALA A 513 -23.69 13.43 -14.91
CA ALA A 513 -23.40 14.80 -15.35
C ALA A 513 -21.90 15.13 -15.33
N ILE A 514 -21.17 14.71 -14.26
CA ILE A 514 -19.72 14.97 -14.16
C ILE A 514 -18.92 14.23 -15.22
N GLY A 515 -19.44 13.15 -15.80
CA GLY A 515 -18.76 12.35 -16.83
C GLY A 515 -18.35 13.16 -18.06
N ASN A 516 -19.03 14.27 -18.36
CA ASN A 516 -18.63 15.21 -19.43
C ASN A 516 -17.24 15.85 -19.18
N GLN A 517 -16.75 15.80 -17.95
CA GLN A 517 -15.44 16.33 -17.54
C GLN A 517 -14.43 15.21 -17.25
N VAL A 518 -14.81 13.95 -17.49
CA VAL A 518 -13.96 12.78 -17.25
C VAL A 518 -13.44 12.26 -18.59
N PRO A 519 -12.14 12.40 -18.84
CA PRO A 519 -11.55 11.89 -20.09
C PRO A 519 -11.73 10.38 -20.22
N GLY A 520 -12.31 9.94 -21.35
CA GLY A 520 -12.55 8.52 -21.59
C GLY A 520 -13.88 7.99 -21.03
N ALA A 521 -14.69 8.82 -20.37
CA ALA A 521 -16.02 8.42 -19.95
C ALA A 521 -16.94 8.21 -21.17
N ASP A 522 -17.60 7.07 -21.25
CA ASP A 522 -18.59 6.78 -22.28
C ASP A 522 -19.98 7.26 -21.83
N MET A 523 -20.32 8.48 -22.19
CA MET A 523 -21.57 9.12 -21.81
C MET A 523 -22.81 8.46 -22.43
N SER A 524 -22.64 7.63 -23.45
CA SER A 524 -23.72 6.92 -24.12
C SER A 524 -24.02 5.54 -23.50
N TYR A 525 -23.16 5.08 -22.59
CA TYR A 525 -23.31 3.74 -22.02
C TYR A 525 -24.61 3.60 -21.22
N VAL A 526 -25.36 2.56 -21.55
CA VAL A 526 -26.56 2.14 -20.85
C VAL A 526 -26.39 0.69 -20.40
N ARG A 527 -26.54 0.43 -19.12
CA ARG A 527 -26.45 -0.93 -18.60
C ARG A 527 -27.69 -1.74 -19.02
N GLU A 528 -27.48 -2.84 -19.74
CA GLU A 528 -28.56 -3.67 -20.30
C GLU A 528 -29.47 -4.28 -19.24
N THR A 529 -28.91 -4.60 -18.05
CA THR A 529 -29.63 -5.32 -16.99
C THR A 529 -30.72 -4.50 -16.32
N ASP A 530 -30.60 -3.17 -16.26
CA ASP A 530 -31.53 -2.28 -15.56
C ASP A 530 -31.85 -0.98 -16.32
N GLY A 531 -31.26 -0.79 -17.51
CA GLY A 531 -31.48 0.39 -18.33
C GLY A 531 -30.91 1.69 -17.79
N LYS A 532 -30.08 1.66 -16.74
CA LYS A 532 -29.45 2.87 -16.18
C LYS A 532 -28.43 3.44 -17.16
N ASN A 533 -28.57 4.72 -17.45
CA ASN A 533 -27.58 5.46 -18.23
C ASN A 533 -26.55 6.09 -17.29
N CYS A 534 -25.35 5.50 -17.21
CA CYS A 534 -24.27 6.06 -16.41
C CYS A 534 -22.91 5.52 -16.91
N TRP A 535 -22.02 6.44 -17.31
CA TRP A 535 -20.67 6.11 -17.77
C TRP A 535 -19.90 5.23 -16.75
N ASN A 536 -20.13 5.47 -15.45
CA ASN A 536 -19.43 4.76 -14.38
C ASN A 536 -19.92 3.31 -14.19
N LEU A 537 -21.03 2.92 -14.85
CA LEU A 537 -21.51 1.54 -14.89
C LEU A 537 -20.85 0.69 -15.98
N LYS A 538 -20.12 1.32 -16.91
CA LYS A 538 -19.41 0.59 -17.96
C LYS A 538 -18.39 -0.39 -17.34
N PRO A 539 -18.29 -1.63 -17.84
CA PRO A 539 -17.40 -2.65 -17.26
C PRO A 539 -15.95 -2.20 -17.12
N ASP A 540 -15.38 -1.51 -18.11
CA ASP A 540 -13.99 -1.09 -18.18
C ASP A 540 -13.68 0.25 -17.48
N VAL A 541 -14.63 0.83 -16.74
CA VAL A 541 -14.44 2.09 -16.00
C VAL A 541 -13.20 2.08 -15.10
N TRP A 542 -12.82 0.92 -14.63
CA TRP A 542 -11.63 0.73 -13.78
C TRP A 542 -10.31 1.10 -14.45
N THR A 543 -10.30 1.21 -15.78
CA THR A 543 -9.11 1.53 -16.58
C THR A 543 -9.03 3.00 -17.00
N ILE A 544 -10.06 3.78 -16.69
CA ILE A 544 -10.10 5.22 -17.00
C ILE A 544 -9.19 5.98 -16.03
N ASN A 545 -8.31 6.82 -16.55
CA ASN A 545 -7.41 7.65 -15.74
C ASN A 545 -8.20 8.58 -14.81
N VAL A 546 -7.71 8.76 -13.59
CA VAL A 546 -8.11 9.89 -12.76
C VAL A 546 -7.39 11.15 -13.25
N TRP A 547 -7.85 12.34 -12.87
CA TRP A 547 -7.33 13.58 -13.41
C TRP A 547 -5.80 13.71 -13.35
N TRP A 548 -5.18 13.48 -12.19
CA TRP A 548 -3.73 13.64 -12.02
C TRP A 548 -2.91 12.58 -12.76
N ASP A 549 -3.50 11.42 -13.07
CA ASP A 549 -2.89 10.31 -13.81
C ASP A 549 -3.02 10.47 -15.32
N SER A 550 -3.57 11.57 -15.81
CA SER A 550 -3.69 11.89 -17.24
C SER A 550 -2.79 13.06 -17.62
N ASP A 551 -2.43 13.14 -18.90
CA ASP A 551 -1.72 14.29 -19.51
C ASP A 551 -2.65 15.46 -19.84
N GLN A 552 -3.97 15.28 -19.72
CA GLN A 552 -4.96 16.34 -19.98
C GLN A 552 -4.94 17.39 -18.87
N GLN A 553 -5.05 18.66 -19.26
CA GLN A 553 -4.94 19.82 -18.35
C GLN A 553 -6.23 20.10 -17.58
#